data_a326d68388a344aa6eb8a9bf7c3ff891
#
_entry.id   a326d68388a344aa6eb8a9bf7c3ff891
#
_cell.length_a   1.000
_cell.length_b   1.000
_cell.length_c   1.000
_cell.angle_alpha   90.00
_cell.angle_beta   90.00
_cell.angle_gamma   90.00
#
_symmetry.space_group_name_H-M   'P 1'
#
loop_
_entity.id
_entity.type
_entity.pdbx_description
1 polymer ?
#
loop_
_entity_poly.entity_id
_entity_poly.type
_entity_poly.pdbx_seq_one_letter_code
_entity_poly.pdbx_strand_id
1 'polypeptide(L)'
;LSPPMTTAGLYDEFEELEALLDEHSHFEQEHPESVADIGEVIREKALACHLIDEEKGPTMVVDDIITEVHEKLSDLKHMQMRNGLHILGQGPEGTDLEEFITAIIRTPQGNIASGLETLAAELGYDWSYLEKHAGEINDDGIRNNVIIDRIWQELRAFVSNIIHKPDYKAPQSLEPLVDAIVREYIPKLGQTKNELSSISNALQGTYVEPGPGGAPSSGQVDVLPTGRNFYGLDERALPTKIAYQLGIELADQVMADYILNEQRYPETIGIILWASSNSRSHGQCLGEFLYLLGVRPKWQSNGRISGLEV
;
A
#
# COMPACT_ATOMS: atom_id res chain seq x y z
N LEU A 1 -3.79 -6.38 16.59
CA LEU A 1 -4.33 -5.66 15.42
C LEU A 1 -3.68 -4.28 15.32
N SER A 2 -3.45 -3.75 14.13
CA SER A 2 -3.14 -2.33 13.97
C SER A 2 -4.36 -1.47 14.36
N PRO A 3 -4.16 -0.22 14.83
CA PRO A 3 -5.28 0.68 15.06
C PRO A 3 -6.12 0.86 13.78
N PRO A 4 -7.37 1.29 13.91
CA PRO A 4 -8.15 1.74 12.76
C PRO A 4 -7.36 2.77 11.95
N MET A 5 -7.47 2.69 10.63
CA MET A 5 -6.80 3.59 9.70
C MET A 5 -7.84 4.47 9.03
N THR A 6 -7.52 5.73 8.87
CA THR A 6 -8.33 6.69 8.12
C THR A 6 -7.43 7.50 7.20
N THR A 7 -7.99 8.18 6.21
CA THR A 7 -7.22 9.16 5.43
C THR A 7 -7.05 10.45 6.23
N ALA A 8 -5.90 11.13 6.05
CA ALA A 8 -5.58 12.35 6.78
C ALA A 8 -6.61 13.47 6.53
N GLY A 9 -7.10 13.58 5.29
CA GLY A 9 -7.82 14.78 4.86
C GLY A 9 -6.87 15.98 4.78
N LEU A 10 -7.43 17.14 4.52
CA LEU A 10 -6.74 18.42 4.67
C LEU A 10 -7.30 19.16 5.88
N TYR A 11 -6.55 20.11 6.43
CA TYR A 11 -6.95 20.91 7.59
C TYR A 11 -6.21 22.25 7.58
N ASP A 12 -6.80 23.24 8.21
CA ASP A 12 -6.25 24.60 8.40
C ASP A 12 -5.71 25.21 7.08
N GLU A 13 -4.43 25.52 7.04
CA GLU A 13 -3.76 26.18 5.91
C GLU A 13 -3.79 25.35 4.61
N PHE A 14 -3.87 24.03 4.71
CA PHE A 14 -3.98 23.17 3.53
C PHE A 14 -5.38 23.17 2.93
N GLU A 15 -6.45 23.28 3.72
CA GLU A 15 -7.82 23.48 3.23
C GLU A 15 -7.95 24.84 2.54
N GLU A 16 -7.35 25.88 3.13
CA GLU A 16 -7.34 27.20 2.51
C GLU A 16 -6.57 27.23 1.18
N LEU A 17 -5.47 26.46 1.11
CA LEU A 17 -4.69 26.35 -0.12
C LEU A 17 -5.44 25.57 -1.21
N GLU A 18 -6.15 24.48 -0.84
CA GLU A 18 -7.03 23.76 -1.77
C GLU A 18 -8.12 24.68 -2.33
N ALA A 19 -8.77 25.47 -1.46
CA ALA A 19 -9.79 26.43 -1.88
C ALA A 19 -9.24 27.51 -2.86
N LEU A 20 -8.01 28.00 -2.64
CA LEU A 20 -7.36 28.94 -3.56
C LEU A 20 -7.02 28.30 -4.91
N LEU A 21 -6.65 27.02 -4.92
CA LEU A 21 -6.41 26.28 -6.17
C LEU A 21 -7.71 26.07 -6.97
N ASP A 22 -8.81 25.77 -6.26
CA ASP A 22 -10.13 25.67 -6.88
C ASP A 22 -10.59 27.03 -7.45
N GLU A 23 -10.37 28.11 -6.70
CA GLU A 23 -10.66 29.48 -7.14
C GLU A 23 -9.81 29.85 -8.36
N HIS A 24 -8.52 29.54 -8.35
CA HIS A 24 -7.62 29.77 -9.51
C HIS A 24 -8.16 29.05 -10.76
N SER A 25 -8.52 27.76 -10.63
CA SER A 25 -9.04 26.96 -11.75
C SER A 25 -10.37 27.52 -12.30
N HIS A 26 -11.19 28.14 -11.45
CA HIS A 26 -12.43 28.81 -11.85
C HIS A 26 -12.15 30.11 -12.58
N PHE A 27 -11.22 30.94 -12.07
CA PHE A 27 -10.83 32.24 -12.69
C PHE A 27 -10.11 32.05 -14.04
N GLU A 28 -9.36 30.96 -14.23
CA GLU A 28 -8.77 30.63 -15.54
C GLU A 28 -9.83 30.60 -16.66
N GLN A 29 -11.05 30.15 -16.33
CA GLN A 29 -12.13 30.01 -17.29
C GLN A 29 -12.94 31.30 -17.47
N GLU A 30 -13.16 32.06 -16.39
CA GLU A 30 -14.09 33.19 -16.38
C GLU A 30 -13.40 34.56 -16.38
N HIS A 31 -12.23 34.70 -15.74
CA HIS A 31 -11.52 35.95 -15.51
C HIS A 31 -10.00 35.83 -15.66
N PRO A 32 -9.48 35.58 -16.88
CA PRO A 32 -8.04 35.34 -17.10
C PRO A 32 -7.10 36.46 -16.63
N GLU A 33 -7.61 37.69 -16.50
CA GLU A 33 -6.85 38.86 -16.04
C GLU A 33 -6.48 38.80 -14.54
N SER A 34 -7.21 38.03 -13.74
CA SER A 34 -7.00 37.93 -12.28
C SER A 34 -6.21 36.67 -11.88
N VAL A 35 -5.94 35.80 -12.81
CA VAL A 35 -5.25 34.51 -12.57
C VAL A 35 -3.85 34.70 -11.98
N ALA A 36 -3.11 35.72 -12.50
CA ALA A 36 -1.75 35.99 -12.04
C ALA A 36 -1.69 36.41 -10.55
N ASP A 37 -2.66 37.16 -10.09
CA ASP A 37 -2.71 37.65 -8.70
C ASP A 37 -2.99 36.51 -7.74
N ILE A 38 -3.94 35.61 -8.10
CA ILE A 38 -4.25 34.40 -7.30
C ILE A 38 -3.06 33.44 -7.30
N GLY A 39 -2.37 33.28 -8.43
CA GLY A 39 -1.18 32.46 -8.55
C GLY A 39 -0.05 32.89 -7.61
N GLU A 40 0.14 34.20 -7.42
CA GLU A 40 1.14 34.70 -6.45
C GLU A 40 0.72 34.45 -5.00
N VAL A 41 -0.56 34.54 -4.67
CA VAL A 41 -1.09 34.16 -3.32
C VAL A 41 -0.88 32.65 -3.05
N ILE A 42 -1.13 31.81 -4.05
CA ILE A 42 -0.84 30.37 -3.96
C ILE A 42 0.65 30.13 -3.71
N ARG A 43 1.54 30.80 -4.45
CA ARG A 43 3.00 30.73 -4.25
C ARG A 43 3.40 31.06 -2.81
N GLU A 44 2.93 32.21 -2.30
CA GLU A 44 3.25 32.65 -0.93
C GLU A 44 2.77 31.64 0.12
N LYS A 45 1.55 31.12 -0.01
CA LYS A 45 1.02 30.11 0.90
C LYS A 45 1.74 28.76 0.77
N ALA A 46 2.04 28.31 -0.44
CA ALA A 46 2.77 27.07 -0.67
C ALA A 46 4.19 27.11 -0.07
N LEU A 47 4.86 28.27 -0.12
CA LEU A 47 6.13 28.49 0.58
C LEU A 47 5.95 28.46 2.10
N ALA A 48 4.95 29.14 2.63
CA ALA A 48 4.66 29.18 4.07
C ALA A 48 4.32 27.77 4.63
N CYS A 49 3.64 26.94 3.83
CA CYS A 49 3.32 25.54 4.16
C CYS A 49 4.47 24.56 3.87
N HIS A 50 5.63 25.02 3.40
CA HIS A 50 6.77 24.18 2.98
C HIS A 50 6.43 23.12 1.90
N LEU A 51 5.41 23.38 1.08
CA LEU A 51 5.02 22.49 -0.02
C LEU A 51 5.92 22.64 -1.26
N ILE A 52 6.61 23.78 -1.40
CA ILE A 52 7.58 24.02 -2.46
C ILE A 52 8.92 24.44 -1.85
N ASP A 53 9.98 24.22 -2.59
CA ASP A 53 11.35 24.50 -2.15
C ASP A 53 11.58 26.01 -1.94
N GLU A 54 12.10 26.41 -0.80
CA GLU A 54 12.31 27.82 -0.42
C GLU A 54 13.31 28.55 -1.33
N GLU A 55 14.28 27.82 -1.92
CA GLU A 55 15.28 28.42 -2.81
C GLU A 55 14.78 28.55 -4.24
N LYS A 56 13.99 27.59 -4.72
CA LYS A 56 13.48 27.52 -6.10
C LYS A 56 12.12 28.15 -6.26
N GLY A 57 11.24 28.03 -5.28
CA GLY A 57 9.86 28.48 -5.32
C GLY A 57 9.67 29.93 -5.78
N PRO A 58 10.50 30.92 -5.32
CA PRO A 58 10.37 32.28 -5.77
C PRO A 58 10.63 32.52 -7.28
N THR A 59 11.30 31.57 -7.94
CA THR A 59 11.66 31.70 -9.38
C THR A 59 10.89 30.70 -10.27
N MET A 60 10.11 29.81 -9.69
CA MET A 60 9.28 28.84 -10.43
C MET A 60 8.17 29.56 -11.20
N VAL A 61 7.77 29.01 -12.32
CA VAL A 61 6.57 29.45 -13.05
C VAL A 61 5.33 29.09 -12.20
N VAL A 62 4.31 29.96 -12.21
CA VAL A 62 3.10 29.77 -11.40
C VAL A 62 2.40 28.44 -11.72
N ASP A 63 2.30 28.08 -13.00
CA ASP A 63 1.67 26.81 -13.42
C ASP A 63 2.39 25.57 -12.89
N ASP A 64 3.73 25.61 -12.83
CA ASP A 64 4.53 24.53 -12.24
C ASP A 64 4.28 24.43 -10.73
N ILE A 65 4.15 25.56 -10.05
CA ILE A 65 3.81 25.61 -8.62
C ILE A 65 2.43 25.01 -8.38
N ILE A 66 1.44 25.40 -9.16
CA ILE A 66 0.07 24.90 -9.05
C ILE A 66 0.05 23.38 -9.24
N THR A 67 0.75 22.86 -10.23
CA THR A 67 0.88 21.44 -10.50
C THR A 67 1.51 20.72 -9.30
N GLU A 68 2.67 21.16 -8.81
CA GLU A 68 3.38 20.58 -7.68
C GLU A 68 2.56 20.62 -6.37
N VAL A 69 1.84 21.73 -6.14
CA VAL A 69 0.99 21.89 -4.95
C VAL A 69 -0.20 20.92 -4.99
N HIS A 70 -0.86 20.78 -6.15
CA HIS A 70 -1.93 19.79 -6.31
C HIS A 70 -1.46 18.36 -6.05
N GLU A 71 -0.28 17.97 -6.55
CA GLU A 71 0.30 16.65 -6.30
C GLU A 71 0.51 16.42 -4.80
N LYS A 72 1.17 17.34 -4.14
CA LYS A 72 1.49 17.22 -2.70
C LYS A 72 0.25 17.27 -1.81
N LEU A 73 -0.74 18.09 -2.12
CA LEU A 73 -2.01 18.12 -1.39
C LEU A 73 -2.80 16.82 -1.60
N SER A 74 -2.81 16.25 -2.80
CA SER A 74 -3.43 14.96 -3.07
C SER A 74 -2.78 13.83 -2.25
N ASP A 75 -1.46 13.79 -2.19
CA ASP A 75 -0.72 12.84 -1.39
C ASP A 75 -1.03 12.97 0.11
N LEU A 76 -1.01 14.20 0.63
CA LEU A 76 -1.35 14.47 2.04
C LEU A 76 -2.78 14.06 2.37
N LYS A 77 -3.75 14.43 1.53
CA LYS A 77 -5.18 14.16 1.71
C LYS A 77 -5.47 12.66 1.83
N HIS A 78 -4.79 11.85 1.01
CA HIS A 78 -5.00 10.40 0.94
C HIS A 78 -4.02 9.59 1.80
N MET A 79 -3.11 10.28 2.53
CA MET A 79 -2.18 9.63 3.45
C MET A 79 -2.95 8.86 4.53
N GLN A 80 -2.51 7.63 4.78
CA GLN A 80 -3.13 6.78 5.81
C GLN A 80 -2.64 7.17 7.19
N MET A 81 -3.54 7.56 8.06
CA MET A 81 -3.27 7.89 9.45
C MET A 81 -3.90 6.86 10.40
N ARG A 82 -3.27 6.68 11.56
CA ARG A 82 -3.82 5.83 12.62
C ARG A 82 -4.84 6.61 13.42
N ASN A 83 -6.05 6.08 13.50
CA ASN A 83 -7.11 6.62 14.34
C ASN A 83 -7.00 6.02 15.76
N GLY A 84 -6.27 6.70 16.64
CA GLY A 84 -6.07 6.25 18.01
C GLY A 84 -5.09 5.08 18.16
N LEU A 85 -5.33 4.25 19.17
CA LEU A 85 -4.56 3.04 19.49
C LEU A 85 -5.46 1.81 19.40
N HIS A 86 -4.86 0.66 19.07
CA HIS A 86 -5.59 -0.59 19.16
C HIS A 86 -5.96 -0.91 20.61
N ILE A 87 -7.23 -1.20 20.86
CA ILE A 87 -7.71 -1.69 22.14
C ILE A 87 -7.79 -3.21 22.06
N LEU A 88 -7.09 -3.88 22.95
CA LEU A 88 -6.99 -5.32 22.97
C LEU A 88 -8.38 -6.00 23.06
N GLY A 89 -8.64 -6.92 22.16
CA GLY A 89 -9.91 -7.65 22.08
C GLY A 89 -11.06 -6.87 21.43
N GLN A 90 -10.83 -5.64 20.97
CA GLN A 90 -11.83 -4.84 20.26
C GLN A 90 -11.48 -4.73 18.79
N GLY A 91 -12.37 -5.19 17.91
CA GLY A 91 -12.26 -4.97 16.48
C GLY A 91 -12.83 -3.60 16.08
N PRO A 92 -12.57 -3.12 14.86
CA PRO A 92 -13.20 -1.90 14.37
C PRO A 92 -14.71 -2.12 14.17
N GLU A 93 -15.51 -1.10 14.47
CA GLU A 93 -16.97 -1.11 14.31
C GLU A 93 -17.44 0.20 13.65
N GLY A 94 -18.63 0.18 13.04
CA GLY A 94 -19.23 1.37 12.42
C GLY A 94 -18.31 1.99 11.36
N THR A 95 -18.09 3.29 11.44
CA THR A 95 -17.24 4.05 10.51
C THR A 95 -15.79 3.56 10.53
N ASP A 96 -15.25 3.19 11.71
CA ASP A 96 -13.89 2.64 11.80
C ASP A 96 -13.74 1.33 11.03
N LEU A 97 -14.79 0.51 10.96
CA LEU A 97 -14.79 -0.72 10.15
C LEU A 97 -14.77 -0.38 8.65
N GLU A 98 -15.58 0.59 8.21
CA GLU A 98 -15.62 1.03 6.82
C GLU A 98 -14.25 1.57 6.38
N GLU A 99 -13.67 2.47 7.16
CA GLU A 99 -12.34 3.04 6.88
C GLU A 99 -11.24 1.98 6.92
N PHE A 100 -11.30 1.04 7.86
CA PHE A 100 -10.32 -0.04 7.94
C PHE A 100 -10.40 -1.00 6.76
N ILE A 101 -11.60 -1.39 6.32
CA ILE A 101 -11.81 -2.20 5.11
C ILE A 101 -11.32 -1.44 3.87
N THR A 102 -11.65 -0.15 3.76
CA THR A 102 -11.18 0.72 2.67
C THR A 102 -9.64 0.75 2.63
N ALA A 103 -8.99 0.90 3.80
CA ALA A 103 -7.53 0.87 3.90
C ALA A 103 -6.93 -0.48 3.52
N ILE A 104 -7.61 -1.61 3.75
CA ILE A 104 -7.17 -2.92 3.31
C ILE A 104 -7.22 -3.03 1.79
N ILE A 105 -8.37 -2.72 1.18
CA ILE A 105 -8.62 -2.99 -0.23
C ILE A 105 -8.06 -1.94 -1.19
N ARG A 106 -7.58 -0.79 -0.68
CA ARG A 106 -6.91 0.22 -1.52
C ARG A 106 -5.63 -0.29 -2.18
N THR A 107 -5.02 -1.33 -1.61
CA THR A 107 -3.83 -1.99 -2.14
C THR A 107 -4.15 -3.44 -2.52
N PRO A 108 -3.41 -4.03 -3.47
CA PRO A 108 -3.58 -5.44 -3.80
C PRO A 108 -3.39 -6.36 -2.59
N GLN A 109 -4.22 -7.40 -2.47
CA GLN A 109 -4.14 -8.39 -1.41
C GLN A 109 -3.95 -9.79 -2.02
N GLY A 110 -2.72 -10.26 -2.05
CA GLY A 110 -2.42 -11.54 -2.71
C GLY A 110 -2.76 -11.50 -4.21
N ASN A 111 -3.73 -12.29 -4.63
CA ASN A 111 -4.19 -12.35 -6.02
C ASN A 111 -5.41 -11.43 -6.30
N ILE A 112 -5.88 -10.70 -5.30
CA ILE A 112 -7.00 -9.77 -5.43
C ILE A 112 -6.44 -8.40 -5.78
N ALA A 113 -6.90 -7.83 -6.89
CA ALA A 113 -6.48 -6.50 -7.34
C ALA A 113 -6.89 -5.41 -6.35
N SER A 114 -6.19 -4.29 -6.41
CA SER A 114 -6.53 -3.07 -5.65
C SER A 114 -7.92 -2.56 -6.03
N GLY A 115 -8.69 -2.11 -5.05
CA GLY A 115 -9.96 -1.45 -5.28
C GLY A 115 -9.81 -0.13 -6.03
N LEU A 116 -8.74 0.62 -5.78
CA LEU A 116 -8.43 1.87 -6.48
C LEU A 116 -8.11 1.61 -7.96
N GLU A 117 -7.21 0.65 -8.24
CA GLU A 117 -6.88 0.27 -9.61
C GLU A 117 -8.09 -0.25 -10.39
N THR A 118 -8.92 -1.07 -9.73
CA THR A 118 -10.11 -1.66 -10.37
C THR A 118 -11.14 -0.59 -10.69
N LEU A 119 -11.41 0.34 -9.76
CA LEU A 119 -12.35 1.45 -10.00
C LEU A 119 -11.81 2.46 -11.02
N ALA A 120 -10.51 2.76 -11.00
CA ALA A 120 -9.88 3.59 -12.01
C ALA A 120 -10.08 3.01 -13.42
N ALA A 121 -9.83 1.70 -13.57
CA ALA A 121 -10.01 0.99 -14.84
C ALA A 121 -11.48 0.97 -15.31
N GLU A 122 -12.45 0.82 -14.39
CA GLU A 122 -13.89 0.94 -14.70
C GLU A 122 -14.26 2.33 -15.22
N LEU A 123 -13.59 3.36 -14.72
CA LEU A 123 -13.78 4.75 -15.17
C LEU A 123 -12.95 5.10 -16.41
N GLY A 124 -12.15 4.16 -16.92
CA GLY A 124 -11.32 4.32 -18.11
C GLY A 124 -9.95 4.98 -17.84
N TYR A 125 -9.49 4.99 -16.61
CA TYR A 125 -8.21 5.59 -16.21
C TYR A 125 -7.18 4.54 -15.77
N ASP A 126 -5.90 4.89 -15.91
CA ASP A 126 -4.77 4.16 -15.32
C ASP A 126 -4.45 4.78 -13.94
N TRP A 127 -4.68 4.02 -12.88
CA TRP A 127 -4.42 4.47 -11.50
C TRP A 127 -2.96 4.87 -11.29
N SER A 128 -2.01 4.07 -11.79
CA SER A 128 -0.58 4.33 -11.62
C SER A 128 -0.12 5.62 -12.32
N TYR A 129 -0.78 5.98 -13.43
CA TYR A 129 -0.56 7.25 -14.09
C TYR A 129 -1.14 8.41 -13.28
N LEU A 130 -2.42 8.30 -12.86
CA LEU A 130 -3.08 9.34 -12.06
C LEU A 130 -2.30 9.68 -10.79
N GLU A 131 -1.85 8.64 -10.05
CA GLU A 131 -1.11 8.80 -8.80
C GLU A 131 0.21 9.56 -8.99
N LYS A 132 0.91 9.33 -10.10
CA LYS A 132 2.18 9.99 -10.40
C LYS A 132 2.04 11.39 -10.99
N HIS A 133 0.88 11.71 -11.53
CA HIS A 133 0.60 12.95 -12.27
C HIS A 133 -0.66 13.64 -11.73
N ALA A 134 -0.85 13.60 -10.41
CA ALA A 134 -2.06 14.13 -9.78
C ALA A 134 -2.30 15.62 -10.06
N GLY A 135 -1.23 16.41 -10.21
CA GLY A 135 -1.30 17.83 -10.52
C GLY A 135 -1.59 18.15 -11.98
N GLU A 136 -1.43 17.20 -12.91
CA GLU A 136 -1.58 17.47 -14.35
C GLU A 136 -3.05 17.51 -14.78
N ILE A 137 -3.31 18.24 -15.87
CA ILE A 137 -4.62 18.29 -16.53
C ILE A 137 -4.63 17.26 -17.65
N ASN A 138 -5.65 16.42 -17.71
CA ASN A 138 -5.82 15.42 -18.75
C ASN A 138 -6.36 16.00 -20.07
N ASP A 139 -6.51 15.16 -21.09
CA ASP A 139 -7.00 15.56 -22.42
C ASP A 139 -8.45 16.10 -22.39
N ASP A 140 -9.23 15.79 -21.35
CA ASP A 140 -10.60 16.28 -21.16
C ASP A 140 -10.64 17.64 -20.42
N GLY A 141 -9.48 18.20 -20.06
CA GLY A 141 -9.38 19.45 -19.31
C GLY A 141 -9.65 19.30 -17.82
N ILE A 142 -9.64 18.07 -17.29
CA ILE A 142 -9.87 17.76 -15.87
C ILE A 142 -8.52 17.46 -15.20
N ARG A 143 -8.27 18.08 -14.04
CA ARG A 143 -7.07 17.81 -13.26
C ARG A 143 -7.15 16.41 -12.62
N ASN A 144 -6.06 15.67 -12.67
CA ASN A 144 -6.03 14.27 -12.24
C ASN A 144 -6.35 14.06 -10.75
N ASN A 145 -6.03 15.01 -9.86
CA ASN A 145 -6.41 14.93 -8.44
C ASN A 145 -7.94 14.88 -8.24
N VAL A 146 -8.72 15.57 -9.08
CA VAL A 146 -10.19 15.51 -9.03
C VAL A 146 -10.70 14.11 -9.35
N ILE A 147 -10.04 13.44 -10.31
CA ILE A 147 -10.35 12.06 -10.69
C ILE A 147 -9.94 11.10 -9.55
N ILE A 148 -8.78 11.31 -8.94
CA ILE A 148 -8.30 10.55 -7.78
C ILE A 148 -9.30 10.66 -6.62
N ASP A 149 -9.74 11.88 -6.27
CA ASP A 149 -10.74 12.12 -5.22
C ASP A 149 -12.05 11.40 -5.50
N ARG A 150 -12.52 11.42 -6.74
CA ARG A 150 -13.70 10.68 -7.16
C ARG A 150 -13.53 9.18 -6.98
N ILE A 151 -12.41 8.61 -7.38
CA ILE A 151 -12.12 7.17 -7.22
C ILE A 151 -12.11 6.78 -5.74
N TRP A 152 -11.54 7.60 -4.86
CA TRP A 152 -11.56 7.40 -3.42
C TRP A 152 -12.97 7.47 -2.84
N GLN A 153 -13.78 8.42 -3.28
CA GLN A 153 -15.20 8.53 -2.87
C GLN A 153 -15.98 7.29 -3.30
N GLU A 154 -15.81 6.83 -4.53
CA GLU A 154 -16.44 5.60 -5.04
C GLU A 154 -16.01 4.37 -4.25
N LEU A 155 -14.72 4.26 -3.87
CA LEU A 155 -14.22 3.15 -3.07
C LEU A 155 -14.86 3.13 -1.67
N ARG A 156 -14.97 4.29 -1.00
CA ARG A 156 -15.66 4.39 0.29
C ARG A 156 -17.15 4.07 0.17
N ALA A 157 -17.81 4.61 -0.85
CA ALA A 157 -19.22 4.31 -1.12
C ALA A 157 -19.44 2.82 -1.41
N PHE A 158 -18.53 2.17 -2.14
CA PHE A 158 -18.55 0.74 -2.39
C PHE A 158 -18.48 -0.06 -1.08
N VAL A 159 -17.53 0.24 -0.19
CA VAL A 159 -17.39 -0.43 1.11
C VAL A 159 -18.63 -0.21 1.97
N SER A 160 -19.11 1.02 2.09
CA SER A 160 -20.31 1.37 2.86
C SER A 160 -21.55 0.63 2.33
N ASN A 161 -21.70 0.54 1.00
CA ASN A 161 -22.80 -0.20 0.39
C ASN A 161 -22.74 -1.70 0.71
N ILE A 162 -21.54 -2.32 0.69
CA ILE A 162 -21.39 -3.75 1.05
C ILE A 162 -21.80 -3.98 2.51
N ILE A 163 -21.38 -3.09 3.41
CA ILE A 163 -21.63 -3.26 4.86
C ILE A 163 -23.12 -3.01 5.20
N HIS A 164 -23.75 -2.01 4.59
CA HIS A 164 -25.10 -1.57 5.00
C HIS A 164 -26.24 -2.00 4.08
N LYS A 165 -25.95 -2.47 2.87
CA LYS A 165 -26.99 -2.84 1.90
C LYS A 165 -26.87 -4.31 1.49
N PRO A 166 -27.61 -5.24 2.12
CA PRO A 166 -27.53 -6.68 1.83
C PRO A 166 -27.77 -7.06 0.35
N ASP A 167 -28.57 -6.25 -0.35
CA ASP A 167 -28.94 -6.48 -1.75
C ASP A 167 -28.06 -5.69 -2.75
N TYR A 168 -26.95 -5.11 -2.29
CA TYR A 168 -26.04 -4.35 -3.14
C TYR A 168 -25.41 -5.25 -4.19
N LYS A 169 -25.55 -4.85 -5.44
CA LYS A 169 -24.92 -5.52 -6.59
C LYS A 169 -23.74 -4.69 -7.06
N ALA A 170 -22.55 -5.20 -6.82
CA ALA A 170 -21.32 -4.59 -7.30
C ALA A 170 -21.13 -4.85 -8.80
N PRO A 171 -20.34 -4.01 -9.52
CA PRO A 171 -19.82 -4.35 -10.82
C PRO A 171 -19.05 -5.69 -10.81
N GLN A 172 -19.08 -6.41 -11.92
CA GLN A 172 -18.46 -7.75 -12.03
C GLN A 172 -16.96 -7.73 -11.71
N SER A 173 -16.25 -6.67 -12.08
CA SER A 173 -14.84 -6.45 -11.81
C SER A 173 -14.52 -6.38 -10.30
N LEU A 174 -15.47 -5.93 -9.48
CA LEU A 174 -15.35 -5.78 -8.02
C LEU A 174 -15.87 -6.99 -7.24
N GLU A 175 -16.47 -7.99 -7.88
CA GLU A 175 -16.99 -9.20 -7.21
C GLU A 175 -15.92 -9.92 -6.35
N PRO A 176 -14.64 -10.08 -6.80
CA PRO A 176 -13.61 -10.68 -5.96
C PRO A 176 -13.37 -9.91 -4.65
N LEU A 177 -13.48 -8.57 -4.68
CA LEU A 177 -13.38 -7.74 -3.47
C LEU A 177 -14.60 -7.91 -2.56
N VAL A 178 -15.81 -8.00 -3.12
CA VAL A 178 -17.03 -8.29 -2.33
C VAL A 178 -16.88 -9.61 -1.60
N ASP A 179 -16.48 -10.67 -2.29
CA ASP A 179 -16.29 -11.99 -1.71
C ASP A 179 -15.23 -11.97 -0.58
N ALA A 180 -14.10 -11.29 -0.80
CA ALA A 180 -13.05 -11.15 0.20
C ALA A 180 -13.55 -10.37 1.44
N ILE A 181 -14.22 -9.24 1.24
CA ILE A 181 -14.74 -8.42 2.34
C ILE A 181 -15.75 -9.20 3.18
N VAL A 182 -16.76 -9.80 2.52
CA VAL A 182 -17.89 -10.43 3.21
C VAL A 182 -17.53 -11.76 3.84
N ARG A 183 -16.75 -12.60 3.11
CA ARG A 183 -16.47 -13.97 3.55
C ARG A 183 -15.18 -14.09 4.34
N GLU A 184 -14.28 -13.12 4.23
CA GLU A 184 -12.95 -13.23 4.85
C GLU A 184 -12.64 -12.07 5.80
N TYR A 185 -12.64 -10.82 5.33
CA TYR A 185 -12.10 -9.71 6.12
C TYR A 185 -13.00 -9.37 7.31
N ILE A 186 -14.29 -9.13 7.09
CA ILE A 186 -15.24 -8.83 8.18
C ILE A 186 -15.29 -9.97 9.22
N PRO A 187 -15.45 -11.26 8.83
CA PRO A 187 -15.45 -12.35 9.81
C PRO A 187 -14.15 -12.48 10.59
N LYS A 188 -12.98 -12.27 9.95
CA LYS A 188 -11.69 -12.32 10.63
C LYS A 188 -11.47 -11.12 11.58
N LEU A 189 -11.92 -9.92 11.20
CA LEU A 189 -11.90 -8.74 12.08
C LEU A 189 -12.81 -8.96 13.29
N GLY A 190 -13.97 -9.58 13.13
CA GLY A 190 -14.86 -9.94 14.24
C GLY A 190 -14.23 -10.96 15.23
N GLN A 191 -13.15 -11.64 14.86
CA GLN A 191 -12.41 -12.53 15.75
C GLN A 191 -11.37 -11.81 16.62
N THR A 192 -11.17 -10.49 16.50
CA THR A 192 -10.25 -9.72 17.34
C THR A 192 -10.49 -9.93 18.83
N LYS A 193 -11.73 -10.20 19.26
CA LYS A 193 -12.07 -10.58 20.63
C LYS A 193 -11.26 -11.79 21.17
N ASN A 194 -10.75 -12.66 20.28
CA ASN A 194 -9.95 -13.81 20.66
C ASN A 194 -8.55 -13.42 21.19
N GLU A 195 -8.11 -12.18 21.01
CA GLU A 195 -6.83 -11.69 21.57
C GLU A 195 -6.77 -11.85 23.08
N LEU A 196 -7.88 -11.58 23.78
CA LEU A 196 -7.96 -11.74 25.25
C LEU A 196 -7.86 -13.20 25.68
N SER A 197 -8.56 -14.10 24.99
CA SER A 197 -8.50 -15.53 25.29
C SER A 197 -7.12 -16.12 24.97
N SER A 198 -6.48 -15.68 23.91
CA SER A 198 -5.13 -16.12 23.54
C SER A 198 -4.07 -15.68 24.56
N ILE A 199 -4.18 -14.45 25.10
CA ILE A 199 -3.31 -14.01 26.19
C ILE A 199 -3.56 -14.86 27.45
N SER A 200 -4.82 -15.11 27.80
CA SER A 200 -5.14 -15.99 28.94
C SER A 200 -4.55 -17.38 28.76
N ASN A 201 -4.66 -17.95 27.57
CA ASN A 201 -4.07 -19.25 27.24
C ASN A 201 -2.55 -19.24 27.36
N ALA A 202 -1.89 -18.20 26.81
CA ALA A 202 -0.43 -18.04 26.91
C ALA A 202 0.05 -17.95 28.37
N LEU A 203 -0.66 -17.19 29.22
CA LEU A 203 -0.35 -17.06 30.65
C LEU A 203 -0.53 -18.37 31.42
N GLN A 204 -1.42 -19.24 30.96
CA GLN A 204 -1.63 -20.58 31.51
C GLN A 204 -0.65 -21.63 30.95
N GLY A 205 0.25 -21.24 30.05
CA GLY A 205 1.19 -22.15 29.38
C GLY A 205 0.55 -23.05 28.34
N THR A 206 -0.66 -22.75 27.87
CA THR A 206 -1.33 -23.50 26.82
C THR A 206 -0.93 -22.99 25.44
N TYR A 207 -1.14 -23.82 24.42
CA TYR A 207 -0.77 -23.50 23.05
C TYR A 207 -1.56 -22.31 22.49
N VAL A 208 -0.86 -21.39 21.85
CA VAL A 208 -1.43 -20.31 21.05
C VAL A 208 -0.93 -20.47 19.62
N GLU A 209 -1.84 -20.53 18.67
CA GLU A 209 -1.51 -20.71 17.25
C GLU A 209 -0.57 -19.61 16.74
N PRO A 210 0.51 -19.94 16.01
CA PRO A 210 1.40 -18.95 15.42
C PRO A 210 0.76 -18.27 14.21
N GLY A 211 1.18 -17.02 13.93
CA GLY A 211 0.74 -16.29 12.77
C GLY A 211 1.69 -15.14 12.39
N PRO A 212 1.59 -14.62 11.16
CA PRO A 212 2.44 -13.52 10.76
C PRO A 212 2.12 -12.23 11.54
N GLY A 213 3.15 -11.44 11.82
CA GLY A 213 3.04 -10.06 12.27
C GLY A 213 3.00 -9.12 11.06
N GLY A 214 2.29 -8.02 11.19
CA GLY A 214 2.19 -7.01 10.12
C GLY A 214 0.95 -6.12 10.25
N ALA A 215 0.66 -5.39 9.20
CA ALA A 215 -0.50 -4.50 9.13
C ALA A 215 -1.42 -4.92 7.96
N PRO A 216 -2.68 -5.28 8.22
CA PRO A 216 -3.63 -5.62 7.15
C PRO A 216 -3.80 -4.52 6.10
N SER A 217 -3.78 -3.26 6.53
CA SER A 217 -3.87 -2.07 5.67
C SER A 217 -2.62 -1.82 4.80
N SER A 218 -1.56 -2.62 4.97
CA SER A 218 -0.32 -2.52 4.19
C SER A 218 -0.09 -3.75 3.30
N GLY A 219 -1.15 -4.35 2.79
CA GLY A 219 -1.06 -5.51 1.89
C GLY A 219 -0.82 -6.86 2.60
N GLN A 220 -1.05 -6.93 3.92
CA GLN A 220 -0.79 -8.11 4.73
C GLN A 220 -2.05 -8.62 5.45
N VAL A 221 -3.12 -8.81 4.69
CA VAL A 221 -4.42 -9.23 5.23
C VAL A 221 -4.40 -10.59 5.95
N ASP A 222 -3.45 -11.45 5.65
CA ASP A 222 -3.25 -12.76 6.29
C ASP A 222 -2.75 -12.65 7.75
N VAL A 223 -2.42 -11.46 8.22
CA VAL A 223 -2.28 -11.17 9.66
C VAL A 223 -3.61 -11.44 10.39
N LEU A 224 -4.73 -11.31 9.70
CA LEU A 224 -6.06 -11.62 10.22
C LEU A 224 -6.35 -13.14 10.18
N PRO A 225 -7.05 -13.68 11.20
CA PRO A 225 -7.45 -13.03 12.44
C PRO A 225 -6.27 -12.78 13.37
N THR A 226 -6.41 -11.77 14.23
CA THR A 226 -5.44 -11.49 15.30
C THR A 226 -5.59 -12.41 16.51
N GLY A 227 -4.81 -12.23 17.56
CA GLY A 227 -4.84 -13.12 18.74
C GLY A 227 -3.98 -14.37 18.54
N ARG A 228 -3.02 -14.34 17.64
CA ARG A 228 -2.04 -15.41 17.41
C ARG A 228 -0.69 -15.06 18.02
N ASN A 229 0.16 -16.05 18.25
CA ASN A 229 1.55 -15.85 18.62
C ASN A 229 2.32 -15.39 17.37
N PHE A 230 2.54 -14.09 17.24
CA PHE A 230 3.07 -13.53 16.00
C PHE A 230 4.59 -13.73 15.88
N TYR A 231 5.03 -13.93 14.64
CA TYR A 231 6.43 -13.88 14.24
C TYR A 231 6.68 -12.69 13.30
N GLY A 232 7.83 -12.01 13.51
CA GLY A 232 8.17 -10.77 12.80
C GLY A 232 8.75 -10.97 11.41
N LEU A 233 8.96 -12.23 10.96
CA LEU A 233 9.46 -12.57 9.64
C LEU A 233 8.36 -13.20 8.82
N ASP A 234 8.00 -12.57 7.71
CA ASP A 234 7.13 -13.21 6.72
C ASP A 234 7.97 -14.13 5.82
N GLU A 235 7.91 -15.42 6.10
CA GLU A 235 8.62 -16.44 5.30
C GLU A 235 8.20 -16.47 3.82
N ARG A 236 6.99 -15.99 3.49
CA ARG A 236 6.50 -15.90 2.11
C ARG A 236 7.13 -14.74 1.33
N ALA A 237 7.79 -13.82 2.03
CA ALA A 237 8.53 -12.73 1.41
C ALA A 237 10.02 -13.06 1.23
N LEU A 238 10.43 -14.31 1.51
CA LEU A 238 11.80 -14.77 1.38
C LEU A 238 11.95 -15.78 0.22
N PRO A 239 13.00 -15.60 -0.60
CA PRO A 239 13.93 -14.47 -0.63
C PRO A 239 13.29 -13.21 -1.24
N THR A 240 13.73 -12.04 -0.80
CA THR A 240 13.40 -10.79 -1.52
C THR A 240 14.07 -10.79 -2.92
N LYS A 241 13.59 -9.95 -3.84
CA LYS A 241 14.18 -9.86 -5.19
C LYS A 241 15.68 -9.56 -5.14
N ILE A 242 16.09 -8.63 -4.26
CA ILE A 242 17.50 -8.25 -4.08
C ILE A 242 18.30 -9.42 -3.49
N ALA A 243 17.76 -10.07 -2.45
CA ALA A 243 18.42 -11.20 -1.83
C ALA A 243 18.57 -12.41 -2.78
N TYR A 244 17.57 -12.62 -3.66
CA TYR A 244 17.67 -13.65 -4.70
C TYR A 244 18.79 -13.32 -5.70
N GLN A 245 18.91 -12.05 -6.13
CA GLN A 245 19.99 -11.62 -7.03
C GLN A 245 21.38 -11.82 -6.39
N LEU A 246 21.54 -11.43 -5.13
CA LEU A 246 22.77 -11.69 -4.37
C LEU A 246 23.05 -13.19 -4.20
N GLY A 247 21.98 -13.99 -4.06
CA GLY A 247 22.09 -15.46 -4.02
C GLY A 247 22.60 -16.04 -5.33
N ILE A 248 22.20 -15.51 -6.49
CA ILE A 248 22.75 -15.88 -7.80
C ILE A 248 24.26 -15.62 -7.85
N GLU A 249 24.69 -14.42 -7.46
CA GLU A 249 26.10 -14.03 -7.46
C GLU A 249 26.96 -14.95 -6.58
N LEU A 250 26.45 -15.33 -5.39
CA LEU A 250 27.12 -16.29 -4.51
C LEU A 250 27.21 -17.69 -5.13
N ALA A 251 26.13 -18.18 -5.70
CA ALA A 251 26.10 -19.49 -6.35
C ALA A 251 27.11 -19.55 -7.51
N ASP A 252 27.11 -18.54 -8.37
CA ASP A 252 28.04 -18.44 -9.50
C ASP A 252 29.51 -18.40 -9.01
N GLN A 253 29.78 -17.66 -7.94
CA GLN A 253 31.12 -17.60 -7.33
C GLN A 253 31.55 -18.98 -6.78
N VAL A 254 30.69 -19.64 -6.00
CA VAL A 254 30.99 -21.00 -5.47
C VAL A 254 31.24 -21.98 -6.58
N MET A 255 30.46 -21.93 -7.65
CA MET A 255 30.63 -22.80 -8.81
C MET A 255 31.96 -22.50 -9.54
N ALA A 256 32.28 -21.23 -9.77
CA ALA A 256 33.50 -20.80 -10.44
C ALA A 256 34.76 -21.23 -9.66
N ASP A 257 34.75 -21.01 -8.33
CA ASP A 257 35.85 -21.38 -7.45
C ASP A 257 36.07 -22.91 -7.44
N TYR A 258 34.97 -23.68 -7.39
CA TYR A 258 35.08 -25.15 -7.44
C TYR A 258 35.66 -25.64 -8.78
N ILE A 259 35.15 -25.12 -9.91
CA ILE A 259 35.64 -25.49 -11.24
C ILE A 259 37.10 -25.09 -11.41
N LEU A 260 37.51 -23.94 -10.89
CA LEU A 260 38.93 -23.49 -10.96
C LEU A 260 39.87 -24.44 -10.22
N ASN A 261 39.46 -24.92 -9.05
CA ASN A 261 40.27 -25.78 -8.19
C ASN A 261 40.24 -27.26 -8.63
N GLU A 262 39.07 -27.77 -8.99
CA GLU A 262 38.85 -29.22 -9.23
C GLU A 262 38.78 -29.57 -10.72
N GLN A 263 38.74 -28.59 -11.61
CA GLN A 263 38.66 -28.75 -13.09
C GLN A 263 37.44 -29.58 -13.53
N ARG A 264 36.39 -29.63 -12.70
CA ARG A 264 35.11 -30.33 -12.94
C ARG A 264 33.97 -29.65 -12.19
N TYR A 265 32.75 -29.97 -12.56
CA TYR A 265 31.58 -29.57 -11.80
C TYR A 265 31.39 -30.36 -10.51
N PRO A 266 30.89 -29.78 -9.42
CA PRO A 266 30.55 -30.53 -8.21
C PRO A 266 29.39 -31.50 -8.48
N GLU A 267 29.48 -32.71 -7.95
CA GLU A 267 28.41 -33.72 -8.03
C GLU A 267 27.31 -33.43 -6.99
N THR A 268 27.67 -32.78 -5.89
CA THR A 268 26.77 -32.46 -4.78
C THR A 268 27.19 -31.14 -4.14
N ILE A 269 26.22 -30.31 -3.81
CA ILE A 269 26.44 -29.06 -3.07
C ILE A 269 25.62 -29.14 -1.79
N GLY A 270 26.26 -28.90 -0.65
CA GLY A 270 25.59 -28.82 0.66
C GLY A 270 25.41 -27.37 1.06
N ILE A 271 24.16 -26.94 1.30
CA ILE A 271 23.81 -25.60 1.76
C ILE A 271 23.23 -25.66 3.16
N ILE A 272 23.74 -24.82 4.07
CA ILE A 272 23.22 -24.72 5.43
C ILE A 272 22.30 -23.52 5.52
N LEU A 273 20.99 -23.77 5.67
CA LEU A 273 19.94 -22.75 5.76
C LEU A 273 19.62 -22.40 7.21
N TRP A 274 20.39 -21.52 7.82
CA TRP A 274 20.08 -21.00 9.16
C TRP A 274 18.96 -19.95 9.10
N ALA A 275 17.91 -20.15 9.90
CA ALA A 275 16.79 -19.22 10.00
C ALA A 275 17.24 -17.80 10.38
N SER A 276 18.15 -17.65 11.35
CA SER A 276 18.67 -16.36 11.79
C SER A 276 19.52 -15.66 10.73
N SER A 277 20.28 -16.39 9.92
CA SER A 277 21.05 -15.84 8.80
C SER A 277 20.11 -15.37 7.69
N ASN A 278 19.17 -16.22 7.27
CA ASN A 278 18.20 -15.88 6.24
C ASN A 278 17.29 -14.71 6.66
N SER A 279 16.93 -14.61 7.95
CA SER A 279 16.19 -13.46 8.46
C SER A 279 16.95 -12.15 8.29
N ARG A 280 18.24 -12.14 8.62
CA ARG A 280 19.09 -10.93 8.52
C ARG A 280 19.44 -10.55 7.09
N SER A 281 19.63 -11.54 6.22
CA SER A 281 19.97 -11.33 4.80
C SER A 281 18.75 -11.28 3.88
N HIS A 282 17.55 -11.28 4.44
CA HIS A 282 16.29 -11.34 3.69
C HIS A 282 16.20 -12.53 2.72
N GLY A 283 16.82 -13.67 3.10
CA GLY A 283 16.74 -14.91 2.35
C GLY A 283 17.83 -15.13 1.31
N GLN A 284 19.01 -14.52 1.46
CA GLN A 284 20.09 -14.64 0.49
C GLN A 284 20.54 -16.10 0.26
N CYS A 285 20.78 -16.88 1.34
CA CYS A 285 21.11 -18.30 1.21
C CYS A 285 19.96 -19.15 0.62
N LEU A 286 18.72 -18.74 0.86
CA LEU A 286 17.54 -19.35 0.22
C LEU A 286 17.50 -19.02 -1.27
N GLY A 287 17.89 -17.80 -1.65
CA GLY A 287 18.04 -17.38 -3.05
C GLY A 287 19.10 -18.20 -3.80
N GLU A 288 20.26 -18.38 -3.19
CA GLU A 288 21.35 -19.24 -3.68
C GLU A 288 20.86 -20.69 -3.90
N PHE A 289 20.18 -21.25 -2.89
CA PHE A 289 19.62 -22.60 -2.97
C PHE A 289 18.62 -22.75 -4.13
N LEU A 290 17.66 -21.81 -4.26
CA LEU A 290 16.67 -21.84 -5.34
C LEU A 290 17.31 -21.72 -6.73
N TYR A 291 18.30 -20.86 -6.87
CA TYR A 291 19.01 -20.69 -8.14
C TYR A 291 19.77 -21.96 -8.54
N LEU A 292 20.47 -22.60 -7.61
CA LEU A 292 21.17 -23.87 -7.86
C LEU A 292 20.23 -25.03 -8.22
N LEU A 293 18.95 -24.95 -7.80
CA LEU A 293 17.90 -25.88 -8.24
C LEU A 293 17.31 -25.51 -9.61
N GLY A 294 17.72 -24.40 -10.22
CA GLY A 294 17.13 -23.91 -11.47
C GLY A 294 15.74 -23.29 -11.27
N VAL A 295 15.41 -22.84 -10.06
CA VAL A 295 14.09 -22.35 -9.70
C VAL A 295 14.12 -20.84 -9.43
N ARG A 296 13.17 -20.11 -10.03
CA ARG A 296 13.01 -18.67 -9.84
C ARG A 296 11.70 -18.35 -9.13
N PRO A 297 11.73 -17.56 -8.03
CA PRO A 297 10.50 -17.07 -7.39
C PRO A 297 9.73 -16.07 -8.26
N LYS A 298 8.40 -16.15 -8.20
CA LYS A 298 7.49 -15.14 -8.73
C LYS A 298 7.02 -14.23 -7.60
N TRP A 299 7.39 -12.96 -7.62
CA TRP A 299 6.99 -11.98 -6.61
C TRP A 299 5.74 -11.24 -7.04
N GLN A 300 4.84 -11.02 -6.08
CA GLN A 300 3.73 -10.07 -6.16
C GLN A 300 4.24 -8.64 -5.98
N SER A 301 3.38 -7.64 -6.22
CA SER A 301 3.69 -6.22 -5.98
C SER A 301 4.06 -5.91 -4.53
N ASN A 302 3.48 -6.63 -3.56
CA ASN A 302 3.78 -6.52 -2.13
C ASN A 302 5.07 -7.25 -1.68
N GLY A 303 5.85 -7.81 -2.63
CA GLY A 303 7.11 -8.50 -2.36
C GLY A 303 6.98 -9.97 -1.91
N ARG A 304 5.76 -10.51 -1.76
CA ARG A 304 5.54 -11.92 -1.44
C ARG A 304 5.73 -12.81 -2.65
N ILE A 305 6.13 -14.04 -2.40
CA ILE A 305 6.24 -15.07 -3.43
C ILE A 305 4.87 -15.69 -3.67
N SER A 306 4.38 -15.61 -4.91
CA SER A 306 3.13 -16.22 -5.35
C SER A 306 3.31 -17.60 -5.94
N GLY A 307 4.52 -17.97 -6.30
CA GLY A 307 4.85 -19.25 -6.91
C GLY A 307 6.30 -19.33 -7.32
N LEU A 308 6.66 -20.49 -7.88
CA LEU A 308 7.99 -20.79 -8.40
C LEU A 308 7.88 -21.13 -9.88
N GLU A 309 8.91 -20.81 -10.64
CA GLU A 309 9.09 -21.22 -12.03
C GLU A 309 10.44 -21.88 -12.21
N VAL A 310 10.53 -22.85 -13.13
CA VAL A 310 11.74 -23.59 -13.51
C VAL A 310 12.24 -23.05 -14.84
#